data_a0f451d232f61f57f977983b65860e7f
#
_entry.id   a0f451d232f61f57f977983b65860e7f
#
_cell.length_a   1.000
_cell.length_b   1.000
_cell.length_c   1.000
_cell.angle_alpha   90.00
_cell.angle_beta   90.00
_cell.angle_gamma   90.00
#
_symmetry.space_group_name_H-M   'P 1'
#
loop_
_entity.id
_entity.type
_entity.pdbx_description
1 polymer ?
#
loop_
_entity_poly.entity_id
_entity_poly.type
_entity_poly.pdbx_seq_one_letter_code
_entity_poly.pdbx_strand_id
1 'polypeptide(L)'
;MEEIMAYFFEEPSHTFDEYLLIPGYTSPDCIPANVSLETPVVRYNKKSGEKCPLTMNIPMTSAVMQSVSNDTLAVALAKEGGISFIYGSQTIENQAAMVAKVKAYKAGFVTSDTNIRPEQTLGELVEAVERTGHSTVAVTEDGTANGKLVGIITERDFRIGHCRLSEKVSDYMTPLKSMVIGDEGITLEQANNLIWENKVNQLPVVDKSGNLRYMVFRKDAASHEEHPLELLDSKKRYIVGAGINTRDYMDRVPALIRSGVDIMTLDSSEGFTEWQRRALQDIHKNFGADVRVGAGNVVDAEGFRFLADAGADFVKIGIGGGSICITREQKGIGRGQATATIEVAKARDEYYKETGIYIPICSDGGIVHDHHITLALAMGADFVMLGRYFARFDESPTNKLIVNGNYVKEYWGEGSNRARNWQRYDLGGAKKMAFEEGVDSYVPYAGSLHDNVQTTTSKIIHTMCNCGVVTIPELQEKAKITLLSPASIREGSAHDVIVKNSIKAN
;
A
#
# COMPACT_ATOMS: atom_id res chain seq x y z
N MET A 1 41.47 -8.44 -32.07
CA MET A 1 40.32 -7.56 -32.38
C MET A 1 39.18 -8.09 -31.51
N GLU A 2 38.89 -7.42 -30.42
CA GLU A 2 37.66 -7.71 -29.69
C GLU A 2 36.49 -7.44 -30.65
N GLU A 3 35.65 -8.42 -30.87
CA GLU A 3 34.44 -8.25 -31.66
C GLU A 3 33.56 -7.22 -30.96
N ILE A 4 33.44 -6.03 -31.53
CA ILE A 4 32.53 -4.98 -31.05
C ILE A 4 31.13 -5.39 -31.53
N MET A 5 30.53 -6.34 -30.82
CA MET A 5 29.16 -6.81 -31.04
C MET A 5 28.30 -6.52 -29.82
N ALA A 6 26.97 -6.40 -30.04
CA ALA A 6 26.04 -6.36 -28.96
C ALA A 6 26.12 -7.66 -28.14
N TYR A 7 25.92 -7.55 -26.82
CA TYR A 7 25.84 -8.72 -25.95
C TYR A 7 24.47 -9.42 -26.14
N PHE A 8 24.52 -10.74 -26.31
CA PHE A 8 23.33 -11.57 -26.46
C PHE A 8 23.19 -12.51 -25.27
N PHE A 9 22.02 -12.50 -24.63
CA PHE A 9 21.64 -13.57 -23.72
C PHE A 9 21.22 -14.80 -24.54
N GLU A 10 21.86 -15.94 -24.35
CA GLU A 10 21.56 -17.18 -25.08
C GLU A 10 20.24 -17.81 -24.62
N GLU A 11 19.92 -17.69 -23.31
CA GLU A 11 18.72 -18.23 -22.74
C GLU A 11 17.50 -17.33 -23.02
N PRO A 12 16.35 -17.92 -23.36
CA PRO A 12 15.12 -17.18 -23.54
C PRO A 12 14.69 -16.44 -22.26
N SER A 13 14.05 -15.29 -22.45
CA SER A 13 13.46 -14.52 -21.36
C SER A 13 12.03 -15.00 -21.10
N HIS A 14 11.76 -15.47 -19.87
CA HIS A 14 10.52 -16.14 -19.49
C HIS A 14 9.56 -15.26 -18.70
N THR A 15 8.26 -15.57 -18.78
CA THR A 15 7.18 -14.96 -17.99
C THR A 15 6.65 -15.94 -16.93
N PHE A 16 5.79 -15.48 -16.01
CA PHE A 16 5.24 -16.33 -14.96
C PHE A 16 4.35 -17.46 -15.49
N ASP A 17 3.65 -17.30 -16.63
CA ASP A 17 2.83 -18.34 -17.23
C ASP A 17 3.61 -19.61 -17.62
N GLU A 18 4.94 -19.49 -17.73
CA GLU A 18 5.80 -20.60 -18.13
C GLU A 18 6.31 -21.43 -16.96
N TYR A 19 5.84 -21.17 -15.73
CA TYR A 19 6.32 -21.84 -14.52
C TYR A 19 5.18 -22.37 -13.65
N LEU A 20 5.48 -23.46 -12.93
CA LEU A 20 4.65 -23.97 -11.83
C LEU A 20 5.52 -24.26 -10.60
N LEU A 21 4.88 -24.14 -9.43
CA LEU A 21 5.43 -24.63 -8.17
C LEU A 21 5.22 -26.14 -8.07
N ILE A 22 6.23 -26.85 -7.61
CA ILE A 22 6.14 -28.28 -7.27
C ILE A 22 5.78 -28.38 -5.79
N PRO A 23 4.75 -29.17 -5.41
CA PRO A 23 4.39 -29.38 -4.02
C PRO A 23 5.56 -29.85 -3.17
N GLY A 24 5.67 -29.32 -1.95
CA GLY A 24 6.63 -29.75 -0.95
C GLY A 24 6.03 -30.73 0.05
N TYR A 25 6.83 -31.13 1.03
CA TYR A 25 6.32 -31.91 2.17
C TYR A 25 5.52 -31.00 3.10
N THR A 26 4.24 -31.28 3.28
CA THR A 26 3.35 -30.54 4.18
C THR A 26 3.34 -31.20 5.55
N SER A 27 3.87 -30.52 6.57
CA SER A 27 3.78 -30.97 7.98
C SER A 27 2.45 -30.54 8.61
N PRO A 28 2.09 -31.05 9.79
CA PRO A 28 0.93 -30.59 10.55
C PRO A 28 0.94 -29.08 10.89
N ASP A 29 2.11 -28.45 10.87
CA ASP A 29 2.26 -27.03 11.13
C ASP A 29 1.97 -26.15 9.90
N CYS A 30 1.95 -26.75 8.69
CA CYS A 30 1.66 -26.06 7.45
C CYS A 30 0.14 -25.92 7.24
N ILE A 31 -0.51 -25.19 8.15
CA ILE A 31 -1.94 -24.88 8.09
C ILE A 31 -2.12 -23.37 7.85
N PRO A 32 -3.23 -22.93 7.24
CA PRO A 32 -3.46 -21.52 6.92
C PRO A 32 -3.29 -20.55 8.10
N ALA A 33 -3.68 -20.97 9.30
CA ALA A 33 -3.57 -20.14 10.50
C ALA A 33 -2.12 -19.83 10.92
N ASN A 34 -1.16 -20.64 10.49
CA ASN A 34 0.27 -20.45 10.83
C ASN A 34 1.04 -19.72 9.74
N VAL A 35 0.43 -19.46 8.57
CA VAL A 35 1.09 -18.77 7.46
C VAL A 35 1.11 -17.27 7.71
N SER A 36 2.30 -16.68 7.68
CA SER A 36 2.51 -15.24 7.67
C SER A 36 2.89 -14.74 6.29
N LEU A 37 2.17 -13.74 5.80
CA LEU A 37 2.49 -13.01 4.57
C LEU A 37 3.27 -11.71 4.84
N GLU A 38 3.67 -11.48 6.09
CA GLU A 38 4.47 -10.31 6.45
C GLU A 38 5.77 -10.26 5.66
N THR A 39 6.08 -9.09 5.10
CA THR A 39 7.23 -8.89 4.23
C THR A 39 7.89 -7.52 4.45
N PRO A 40 9.23 -7.41 4.31
CA PRO A 40 9.92 -6.13 4.41
C PRO A 40 9.64 -5.25 3.20
N VAL A 41 9.62 -3.92 3.41
CA VAL A 41 9.36 -2.93 2.35
C VAL A 41 10.56 -2.01 2.11
N VAL A 42 11.41 -1.84 3.11
CA VAL A 42 12.56 -0.92 3.05
C VAL A 42 13.88 -1.62 3.42
N ARG A 43 14.97 -1.03 2.99
CA ARG A 43 16.31 -1.52 3.31
C ARG A 43 16.58 -1.53 4.82
N TYR A 44 17.34 -2.53 5.28
CA TYR A 44 17.76 -2.64 6.68
C TYR A 44 19.02 -3.50 6.80
N ASN A 45 19.76 -3.34 7.90
CA ASN A 45 20.95 -4.14 8.15
C ASN A 45 20.57 -5.49 8.80
N LYS A 46 20.15 -6.43 7.95
CA LYS A 46 19.72 -7.78 8.37
C LYS A 46 20.83 -8.55 9.06
N LYS A 47 22.10 -8.33 8.69
CA LYS A 47 23.26 -9.03 9.27
C LYS A 47 23.50 -8.62 10.73
N SER A 48 23.18 -7.39 11.10
CA SER A 48 23.28 -6.92 12.51
C SER A 48 22.12 -7.38 13.40
N GLY A 49 21.09 -8.05 12.82
CA GLY A 49 19.87 -8.40 13.53
C GLY A 49 18.86 -7.26 13.64
N GLU A 50 19.05 -6.18 12.89
CA GLU A 50 18.09 -5.09 12.80
C GLU A 50 16.75 -5.59 12.27
N LYS A 51 15.65 -5.14 12.90
CA LYS A 51 14.32 -5.37 12.37
C LYS A 51 14.04 -4.37 11.25
N CYS A 52 13.39 -4.83 10.18
CA CYS A 52 12.97 -3.94 9.12
C CYS A 52 12.07 -2.81 9.70
N PRO A 53 12.40 -1.53 9.46
CA PRO A 53 11.66 -0.41 10.06
C PRO A 53 10.28 -0.18 9.42
N LEU A 54 10.00 -0.82 8.28
CA LEU A 54 8.68 -0.83 7.66
C LEU A 54 8.43 -2.19 7.00
N THR A 55 7.42 -2.91 7.50
CA THR A 55 6.89 -4.15 6.90
C THR A 55 5.46 -3.92 6.44
N MET A 56 4.92 -4.81 5.63
CA MET A 56 3.49 -4.88 5.34
C MET A 56 2.98 -6.31 5.59
N ASN A 57 1.69 -6.43 5.88
CA ASN A 57 1.07 -7.67 6.34
C ASN A 57 0.64 -8.60 5.20
N ILE A 58 0.48 -8.06 3.98
CA ILE A 58 0.30 -8.82 2.74
C ILE A 58 1.27 -8.30 1.67
N PRO A 59 1.82 -9.15 0.79
CA PRO A 59 2.88 -8.75 -0.15
C PRO A 59 2.34 -8.06 -1.41
N MET A 60 1.37 -7.16 -1.26
CA MET A 60 0.67 -6.54 -2.39
C MET A 60 0.67 -5.02 -2.29
N THR A 61 1.09 -4.36 -3.36
CA THR A 61 1.03 -2.90 -3.50
C THR A 61 0.29 -2.49 -4.77
N SER A 62 -0.34 -1.32 -4.76
CA SER A 62 -0.99 -0.79 -5.95
C SER A 62 -0.03 0.02 -6.81
N ALA A 63 -0.21 -0.06 -8.14
CA ALA A 63 0.63 0.64 -9.10
C ALA A 63 0.46 2.17 -9.03
N VAL A 64 1.55 2.89 -9.30
CA VAL A 64 1.60 4.37 -9.29
C VAL A 64 0.89 4.92 -10.54
N MET A 65 -0.43 4.78 -10.61
CA MET A 65 -1.20 5.10 -11.81
C MET A 65 -2.47 5.89 -11.48
N GLN A 66 -2.81 6.89 -12.31
CA GLN A 66 -4.03 7.69 -12.18
C GLN A 66 -5.31 6.85 -12.14
N SER A 67 -5.34 5.79 -12.94
CA SER A 67 -6.49 4.89 -13.04
C SER A 67 -6.57 3.83 -11.93
N VAL A 68 -5.60 3.82 -10.98
CA VAL A 68 -5.48 2.76 -9.96
C VAL A 68 -5.46 3.31 -8.55
N SER A 69 -4.56 4.25 -8.23
CA SER A 69 -4.13 4.52 -6.86
C SER A 69 -4.46 5.94 -6.39
N ASN A 70 -5.65 6.12 -5.81
CA ASN A 70 -6.03 7.34 -5.09
C ASN A 70 -6.10 7.10 -3.57
N ASP A 71 -6.56 8.09 -2.83
CA ASP A 71 -6.76 8.04 -1.38
C ASP A 71 -7.79 7.00 -0.93
N THR A 72 -8.85 6.78 -1.71
CA THR A 72 -9.88 5.77 -1.40
C THR A 72 -9.32 4.35 -1.49
N LEU A 73 -8.61 4.03 -2.58
CA LEU A 73 -7.93 2.75 -2.71
C LEU A 73 -6.85 2.58 -1.65
N ALA A 74 -6.12 3.67 -1.31
CA ALA A 74 -5.06 3.61 -0.31
C ALA A 74 -5.58 3.22 1.08
N VAL A 75 -6.71 3.78 1.50
CA VAL A 75 -7.39 3.38 2.74
C VAL A 75 -7.84 1.92 2.67
N ALA A 76 -8.49 1.51 1.58
CA ALA A 76 -9.00 0.15 1.43
C ALA A 76 -7.87 -0.88 1.46
N LEU A 77 -6.76 -0.63 0.74
CA LEU A 77 -5.64 -1.57 0.70
C LEU A 77 -4.87 -1.62 2.03
N ALA A 78 -4.73 -0.49 2.73
CA ALA A 78 -4.12 -0.46 4.06
C ALA A 78 -4.95 -1.23 5.11
N LYS A 79 -6.28 -1.25 5.00
CA LYS A 79 -7.16 -2.11 5.81
C LYS A 79 -6.85 -3.59 5.62
N GLU A 80 -6.50 -4.01 4.41
CA GLU A 80 -6.13 -5.39 4.10
C GLU A 80 -4.65 -5.71 4.38
N GLY A 81 -3.86 -4.72 4.80
CA GLY A 81 -2.45 -4.92 5.18
C GLY A 81 -1.43 -4.65 4.08
N GLY A 82 -1.83 -4.12 2.93
CA GLY A 82 -0.97 -3.71 1.83
C GLY A 82 -0.67 -2.21 1.80
N ILE A 83 0.13 -1.76 0.83
CA ILE A 83 0.49 -0.35 0.65
C ILE A 83 0.05 0.14 -0.73
N SER A 84 -0.70 1.23 -0.79
CA SER A 84 -0.99 1.93 -2.03
C SER A 84 -0.01 3.07 -2.25
N PHE A 85 0.51 3.19 -3.49
CA PHE A 85 1.33 4.32 -3.90
C PHE A 85 0.50 5.32 -4.69
N ILE A 86 0.08 6.41 -4.06
CA ILE A 86 -0.72 7.48 -4.69
C ILE A 86 0.04 8.04 -5.90
N TYR A 87 -0.63 8.12 -7.05
CA TYR A 87 -0.02 8.50 -8.32
C TYR A 87 0.59 9.91 -8.29
N GLY A 88 1.74 10.07 -8.98
CA GLY A 88 2.50 11.31 -9.06
C GLY A 88 2.12 12.21 -10.25
N SER A 89 1.35 11.71 -11.22
CA SER A 89 0.91 12.45 -12.41
C SER A 89 -0.26 13.39 -12.09
N GLN A 90 -0.06 14.28 -11.13
CA GLN A 90 -0.97 15.31 -10.64
C GLN A 90 -0.19 16.44 -9.96
N THR A 91 -0.88 17.52 -9.58
CA THR A 91 -0.22 18.61 -8.84
C THR A 91 0.30 18.13 -7.48
N ILE A 92 1.31 18.80 -6.98
CA ILE A 92 1.91 18.51 -5.66
C ILE A 92 0.85 18.64 -4.56
N GLU A 93 0.04 19.71 -4.63
CA GLU A 93 -1.00 20.02 -3.65
C GLU A 93 -2.08 18.91 -3.59
N ASN A 94 -2.55 18.44 -4.75
CA ASN A 94 -3.55 17.38 -4.81
C ASN A 94 -3.02 16.06 -4.26
N GLN A 95 -1.79 15.68 -4.63
CA GLN A 95 -1.19 14.44 -4.11
C GLN A 95 -0.96 14.53 -2.60
N ALA A 96 -0.46 15.66 -2.11
CA ALA A 96 -0.27 15.94 -0.69
C ALA A 96 -1.59 15.89 0.09
N ALA A 97 -2.67 16.45 -0.48
CA ALA A 97 -4.01 16.38 0.11
C ALA A 97 -4.55 14.94 0.18
N MET A 98 -4.34 14.11 -0.86
CA MET A 98 -4.71 12.69 -0.83
C MET A 98 -3.95 11.93 0.26
N VAL A 99 -2.63 12.15 0.38
CA VAL A 99 -1.82 11.55 1.47
C VAL A 99 -2.34 11.99 2.83
N ALA A 100 -2.58 13.29 3.04
CA ALA A 100 -3.11 13.81 4.29
C ALA A 100 -4.48 13.21 4.65
N LYS A 101 -5.35 12.99 3.64
CA LYS A 101 -6.66 12.35 3.84
C LYS A 101 -6.54 10.90 4.30
N VAL A 102 -5.60 10.12 3.74
CA VAL A 102 -5.32 8.76 4.22
C VAL A 102 -4.79 8.78 5.65
N LYS A 103 -3.86 9.70 5.97
CA LYS A 103 -3.29 9.85 7.32
C LYS A 103 -4.30 10.37 8.35
N ALA A 104 -5.33 11.08 7.92
CA ALA A 104 -6.44 11.50 8.79
C ALA A 104 -7.46 10.39 9.03
N TYR A 105 -7.46 9.32 8.23
CA TYR A 105 -8.36 8.20 8.42
C TYR A 105 -7.97 7.41 9.67
N LYS A 106 -8.96 7.14 10.51
CA LYS A 106 -8.75 6.69 11.88
C LYS A 106 -9.03 5.20 12.02
N ALA A 107 -8.07 4.47 12.54
CA ALA A 107 -8.18 3.04 12.86
C ALA A 107 -8.17 2.84 14.38
N GLY A 108 -9.26 2.36 14.94
CA GLY A 108 -9.40 1.91 16.31
C GLY A 108 -9.06 2.92 17.42
N PHE A 109 -7.79 3.23 17.63
CA PHE A 109 -7.34 4.24 18.60
C PHE A 109 -7.12 5.59 17.94
N VAL A 110 -7.90 6.57 18.35
CA VAL A 110 -7.95 7.88 17.71
C VAL A 110 -7.41 8.95 18.65
N THR A 111 -6.42 9.73 18.23
CA THR A 111 -6.09 10.97 18.95
C THR A 111 -7.28 11.93 18.80
N SER A 112 -7.77 12.49 19.91
CA SER A 112 -8.87 13.45 19.83
C SER A 112 -8.41 14.72 19.14
N ASP A 113 -9.04 15.07 18.03
CA ASP A 113 -8.78 16.30 17.27
C ASP A 113 -9.76 17.43 17.57
N THR A 114 -10.77 17.11 18.37
CA THR A 114 -11.77 18.07 18.83
C THR A 114 -11.82 18.02 20.35
N ASN A 115 -11.26 19.04 20.97
CA ASN A 115 -11.16 19.14 22.42
C ASN A 115 -11.62 20.52 22.85
N ILE A 116 -12.21 20.60 24.05
CA ILE A 116 -12.74 21.85 24.62
C ILE A 116 -12.46 21.89 26.12
N ARG A 117 -12.40 23.10 26.67
CA ARG A 117 -12.29 23.31 28.13
C ARG A 117 -13.66 23.34 28.78
N PRO A 118 -13.78 22.94 30.07
CA PRO A 118 -15.05 22.96 30.79
C PRO A 118 -15.73 24.32 30.86
N GLU A 119 -14.94 25.40 30.88
CA GLU A 119 -15.43 26.79 31.02
C GLU A 119 -15.90 27.42 29.69
N GLN A 120 -15.57 26.80 28.56
CA GLN A 120 -16.00 27.24 27.24
C GLN A 120 -17.50 27.07 27.06
N THR A 121 -18.07 27.82 26.15
CA THR A 121 -19.52 27.86 25.92
C THR A 121 -19.99 26.79 24.95
N LEU A 122 -21.28 26.45 24.99
CA LEU A 122 -21.92 25.58 24.00
C LEU A 122 -21.84 26.16 22.58
N GLY A 123 -21.79 27.49 22.44
CA GLY A 123 -21.55 28.13 21.14
C GLY A 123 -20.19 27.77 20.52
N GLU A 124 -19.14 27.89 21.32
CA GLU A 124 -17.79 27.49 20.90
C GLU A 124 -17.69 25.98 20.60
N LEU A 125 -18.44 25.16 21.34
CA LEU A 125 -18.56 23.72 21.08
C LEU A 125 -19.21 23.46 19.72
N VAL A 126 -20.33 24.12 19.41
CA VAL A 126 -21.01 23.97 18.11
C VAL A 126 -20.10 24.36 16.96
N GLU A 127 -19.39 25.50 17.07
CA GLU A 127 -18.40 25.92 16.07
C GLU A 127 -17.27 24.89 15.89
N ALA A 128 -16.79 24.27 16.98
CA ALA A 128 -15.78 23.25 16.93
C ALA A 128 -16.30 21.98 16.23
N VAL A 129 -17.51 21.53 16.53
CA VAL A 129 -18.20 20.40 15.91
C VAL A 129 -18.43 20.64 14.41
N GLU A 130 -18.93 21.83 14.03
CA GLU A 130 -19.14 22.19 12.62
C GLU A 130 -17.83 22.20 11.82
N ARG A 131 -16.76 22.68 12.41
CA ARG A 131 -15.43 22.73 11.79
C ARG A 131 -14.81 21.33 11.57
N THR A 132 -14.99 20.42 12.52
CA THR A 132 -14.35 19.10 12.52
C THR A 132 -15.25 17.99 12.02
N GLY A 133 -16.57 18.17 12.02
CA GLY A 133 -17.55 17.14 11.68
C GLY A 133 -17.70 16.06 12.75
N HIS A 134 -17.15 16.23 13.96
CA HIS A 134 -17.16 15.23 15.02
C HIS A 134 -18.17 15.58 16.11
N SER A 135 -19.14 14.71 16.32
CA SER A 135 -20.21 14.89 17.31
C SER A 135 -19.84 14.47 18.74
N THR A 136 -18.63 13.98 18.95
CA THR A 136 -18.10 13.59 20.25
C THR A 136 -16.84 14.39 20.54
N VAL A 137 -16.84 15.17 21.61
CA VAL A 137 -15.78 16.10 21.97
C VAL A 137 -15.24 15.76 23.35
N ALA A 138 -13.94 15.54 23.45
CA ALA A 138 -13.29 15.35 24.73
C ALA A 138 -13.16 16.69 25.48
N VAL A 139 -13.50 16.70 26.75
CA VAL A 139 -13.35 17.85 27.62
C VAL A 139 -12.09 17.64 28.46
N THR A 140 -11.08 18.48 28.23
CA THR A 140 -9.79 18.44 28.93
C THR A 140 -9.53 19.74 29.68
N GLU A 141 -8.74 19.72 30.75
CA GLU A 141 -8.47 20.91 31.58
C GLU A 141 -7.94 22.11 30.77
N ASP A 142 -7.12 21.84 29.76
CA ASP A 142 -6.48 22.87 28.91
C ASP A 142 -7.06 22.98 27.49
N GLY A 143 -8.04 22.12 27.12
CA GLY A 143 -8.64 22.08 25.79
C GLY A 143 -7.74 21.47 24.72
N THR A 144 -6.69 20.73 25.10
CA THR A 144 -5.75 20.08 24.16
C THR A 144 -5.99 18.58 24.03
N ALA A 145 -5.49 17.99 22.96
CA ALA A 145 -5.62 16.56 22.65
C ALA A 145 -4.94 15.64 23.69
N ASN A 146 -3.98 16.17 24.46
CA ASN A 146 -3.22 15.44 25.47
C ASN A 146 -3.39 16.05 26.87
N GLY A 147 -4.38 16.92 27.03
CA GLY A 147 -4.72 17.53 28.31
C GLY A 147 -5.32 16.50 29.28
N LYS A 148 -5.36 16.85 30.57
CA LYS A 148 -5.98 16.00 31.57
C LYS A 148 -7.50 15.91 31.32
N LEU A 149 -8.01 14.68 31.19
CA LEU A 149 -9.40 14.41 30.87
C LEU A 149 -10.29 14.76 32.07
N VAL A 150 -11.34 15.54 31.87
CA VAL A 150 -12.33 15.91 32.89
C VAL A 150 -13.74 15.46 32.53
N GLY A 151 -14.01 15.19 31.27
CA GLY A 151 -15.29 14.71 30.81
C GLY A 151 -15.36 14.51 29.30
N ILE A 152 -16.56 14.25 28.82
CA ILE A 152 -16.90 14.16 27.42
C ILE A 152 -18.23 14.83 27.17
N ILE A 153 -18.40 15.45 26.01
CA ILE A 153 -19.67 16.02 25.58
C ILE A 153 -20.02 15.57 24.17
N THR A 154 -21.30 15.24 23.94
CA THR A 154 -21.81 14.80 22.66
C THR A 154 -23.07 15.58 22.30
N GLU A 155 -23.51 15.55 21.06
CA GLU A 155 -24.77 16.15 20.62
C GLU A 155 -26.02 15.60 21.33
N ARG A 156 -25.91 14.52 22.14
CA ARG A 156 -26.98 13.96 22.95
C ARG A 156 -27.08 14.63 24.31
N ASP A 157 -26.05 15.30 24.78
CA ASP A 157 -25.97 15.91 26.10
C ASP A 157 -26.61 17.30 26.11
N PHE A 158 -26.82 17.92 24.95
CA PHE A 158 -27.53 19.20 24.83
C PHE A 158 -28.39 19.23 23.57
N ARG A 159 -29.44 20.07 23.58
CA ARG A 159 -30.33 20.23 22.44
C ARG A 159 -30.35 21.68 22.00
N ILE A 160 -29.85 21.96 20.80
CA ILE A 160 -29.91 23.28 20.17
C ILE A 160 -31.39 23.76 20.15
N GLY A 161 -31.67 24.96 20.66
CA GLY A 161 -32.98 25.53 20.81
C GLY A 161 -33.66 25.29 22.19
N HIS A 162 -33.07 24.43 23.04
CA HIS A 162 -33.51 24.22 24.43
C HIS A 162 -32.48 24.64 25.47
N CYS A 163 -31.25 24.95 25.06
CA CYS A 163 -30.14 25.49 25.86
C CYS A 163 -29.71 26.84 25.29
N ARG A 164 -29.10 27.69 26.14
CA ARG A 164 -28.48 28.93 25.68
C ARG A 164 -27.05 28.66 25.26
N LEU A 165 -26.66 29.12 24.07
CA LEU A 165 -25.29 28.92 23.55
C LEU A 165 -24.22 29.59 24.43
N SER A 166 -24.58 30.47 25.35
CA SER A 166 -23.71 31.09 26.35
C SER A 166 -23.46 30.24 27.59
N GLU A 167 -24.16 29.13 27.75
CA GLU A 167 -24.00 28.22 28.90
C GLU A 167 -22.70 27.41 28.74
N LYS A 168 -22.13 27.00 29.88
CA LYS A 168 -20.81 26.33 29.88
C LYS A 168 -20.94 24.86 29.52
N VAL A 169 -19.90 24.33 28.89
CA VAL A 169 -19.75 22.89 28.60
C VAL A 169 -19.80 22.04 29.85
N SER A 170 -19.22 22.52 30.97
CA SER A 170 -19.25 21.85 32.28
C SER A 170 -20.66 21.51 32.79
N ASP A 171 -21.65 22.28 32.40
CA ASP A 171 -23.03 22.12 32.88
C ASP A 171 -23.78 20.97 32.17
N TYR A 172 -23.26 20.55 31.02
CA TYR A 172 -23.88 19.56 30.12
C TYR A 172 -23.02 18.31 29.92
N MET A 173 -21.68 18.38 30.10
CA MET A 173 -20.79 17.26 29.86
C MET A 173 -21.06 16.06 30.79
N THR A 174 -20.78 14.86 30.31
CA THR A 174 -20.63 13.68 31.16
C THR A 174 -19.28 13.76 31.90
N PRO A 175 -19.28 13.94 33.23
CA PRO A 175 -18.02 14.10 33.98
C PRO A 175 -17.26 12.78 34.07
N LEU A 176 -15.92 12.86 34.19
CA LEU A 176 -15.00 11.71 34.23
C LEU A 176 -15.43 10.62 35.23
N LYS A 177 -15.94 11.01 36.42
CA LYS A 177 -16.42 10.07 37.46
C LYS A 177 -17.57 9.15 37.00
N SER A 178 -18.27 9.53 35.95
CA SER A 178 -19.42 8.80 35.39
C SER A 178 -19.06 8.09 34.08
N MET A 179 -17.77 8.07 33.70
CA MET A 179 -17.30 7.50 32.46
C MET A 179 -16.58 6.18 32.68
N VAL A 180 -16.63 5.33 31.66
CA VAL A 180 -15.71 4.20 31.53
C VAL A 180 -14.50 4.70 30.77
N ILE A 181 -13.31 4.41 31.27
CA ILE A 181 -12.02 4.78 30.65
C ILE A 181 -11.12 3.56 30.54
N GLY A 182 -10.20 3.58 29.59
CA GLY A 182 -9.13 2.59 29.43
C GLY A 182 -7.77 3.17 29.82
N ASP A 183 -6.86 2.30 30.19
CA ASP A 183 -5.46 2.66 30.44
C ASP A 183 -4.65 2.70 29.13
N GLU A 184 -3.57 3.50 29.06
CA GLU A 184 -2.72 3.69 27.85
C GLU A 184 -2.19 2.37 27.24
N GLY A 185 -2.03 1.32 28.05
CA GLY A 185 -1.58 -0.01 27.61
C GLY A 185 -2.67 -0.95 27.13
N ILE A 186 -3.94 -0.52 27.14
CA ILE A 186 -5.08 -1.38 26.74
C ILE A 186 -4.96 -1.81 25.28
N THR A 187 -5.25 -3.09 24.98
CA THR A 187 -5.38 -3.56 23.60
C THR A 187 -6.73 -3.15 23.02
N LEU A 188 -6.84 -3.15 21.68
CA LEU A 188 -8.12 -2.81 21.03
C LEU A 188 -9.21 -3.83 21.37
N GLU A 189 -8.86 -5.11 21.48
CA GLU A 189 -9.77 -6.17 21.94
C GLU A 189 -10.29 -5.90 23.35
N GLN A 190 -9.40 -5.56 24.28
CA GLN A 190 -9.80 -5.20 25.65
C GLN A 190 -10.66 -3.94 25.67
N ALA A 191 -10.33 -2.93 24.87
CA ALA A 191 -11.13 -1.71 24.74
C ALA A 191 -12.52 -2.01 24.18
N ASN A 192 -12.61 -2.92 23.19
CA ASN A 192 -13.88 -3.40 22.65
C ASN A 192 -14.73 -4.08 23.71
N ASN A 193 -14.14 -5.00 24.48
CA ASN A 193 -14.85 -5.69 25.54
C ASN A 193 -15.42 -4.69 26.56
N LEU A 194 -14.64 -3.68 26.98
CA LEU A 194 -15.14 -2.61 27.86
C LEU A 194 -16.29 -1.82 27.24
N ILE A 195 -16.21 -1.48 25.96
CA ILE A 195 -17.28 -0.77 25.23
C ILE A 195 -18.58 -1.59 25.21
N TRP A 196 -18.49 -2.90 24.93
CA TRP A 196 -19.64 -3.79 24.85
C TRP A 196 -20.25 -4.09 26.22
N GLU A 197 -19.45 -4.45 27.21
CA GLU A 197 -19.89 -4.76 28.58
C GLU A 197 -20.58 -3.57 29.24
N ASN A 198 -20.05 -2.37 29.06
CA ASN A 198 -20.59 -1.15 29.65
C ASN A 198 -21.60 -0.45 28.74
N LYS A 199 -21.90 -0.97 27.55
CA LYS A 199 -22.87 -0.44 26.58
C LYS A 199 -22.64 1.04 26.22
N VAL A 200 -21.35 1.44 26.17
CA VAL A 200 -20.95 2.79 25.76
C VAL A 200 -20.62 2.82 24.26
N ASN A 201 -20.60 4.01 23.65
CA ASN A 201 -20.26 4.17 22.23
C ASN A 201 -18.81 4.62 22.01
N GLN A 202 -18.14 5.09 23.06
CA GLN A 202 -16.78 5.58 23.06
C GLN A 202 -16.08 5.27 24.38
N LEU A 203 -14.78 5.02 24.30
CA LEU A 203 -13.90 4.75 25.42
C LEU A 203 -12.71 5.70 25.35
N PRO A 204 -12.61 6.71 26.21
CA PRO A 204 -11.38 7.46 26.38
C PRO A 204 -10.30 6.60 27.01
N VAL A 205 -9.08 6.71 26.49
CA VAL A 205 -7.88 6.03 27.00
C VAL A 205 -6.93 7.07 27.58
N VAL A 206 -6.56 6.90 28.82
CA VAL A 206 -5.72 7.87 29.57
C VAL A 206 -4.44 7.26 30.05
N ASP A 207 -3.40 8.10 30.25
CA ASP A 207 -2.17 7.70 30.91
C ASP A 207 -2.31 7.65 32.44
N LYS A 208 -1.22 7.24 33.12
CA LYS A 208 -1.17 7.16 34.59
C LYS A 208 -1.40 8.50 35.31
N SER A 209 -1.27 9.61 34.61
CA SER A 209 -1.49 10.97 35.14
C SER A 209 -2.92 11.47 34.83
N GLY A 210 -3.72 10.68 34.13
CA GLY A 210 -5.09 11.04 33.73
C GLY A 210 -5.14 11.91 32.47
N ASN A 211 -4.05 12.04 31.72
CA ASN A 211 -4.07 12.78 30.46
C ASN A 211 -4.65 11.91 29.34
N LEU A 212 -5.49 12.51 28.48
CA LEU A 212 -6.07 11.84 27.33
C LEU A 212 -4.97 11.45 26.35
N ARG A 213 -5.02 10.19 25.88
CA ARG A 213 -4.09 9.66 24.87
C ARG A 213 -4.86 9.32 23.61
N TYR A 214 -5.95 8.57 23.74
CA TYR A 214 -6.75 8.09 22.61
C TYR A 214 -8.24 8.09 22.97
N MET A 215 -9.04 8.06 21.91
CA MET A 215 -10.46 7.70 21.95
C MET A 215 -10.64 6.40 21.16
N VAL A 216 -11.45 5.47 21.67
CA VAL A 216 -11.88 4.28 20.94
C VAL A 216 -13.38 4.38 20.72
N PHE A 217 -13.84 4.23 19.50
CA PHE A 217 -15.26 4.28 19.17
C PHE A 217 -15.76 2.88 18.80
N ARG A 218 -16.96 2.54 19.26
CA ARG A 218 -17.61 1.24 19.00
C ARG A 218 -17.66 0.87 17.51
N LYS A 219 -17.93 1.83 16.63
CA LYS A 219 -17.97 1.62 15.18
C LYS A 219 -16.60 1.28 14.58
N ASP A 220 -15.53 1.86 15.14
CA ASP A 220 -14.16 1.65 14.63
C ASP A 220 -13.62 0.30 15.10
N ALA A 221 -14.06 -0.14 16.27
CA ALA A 221 -13.76 -1.44 16.82
C ALA A 221 -14.32 -2.58 15.98
N ALA A 222 -15.59 -2.49 15.56
CA ALA A 222 -16.21 -3.47 14.66
C ALA A 222 -15.46 -3.53 13.31
N SER A 223 -15.08 -2.38 12.76
CA SER A 223 -14.30 -2.34 11.51
C SER A 223 -12.91 -3.00 11.64
N HIS A 224 -12.28 -2.94 12.81
CA HIS A 224 -10.99 -3.59 13.04
C HIS A 224 -11.12 -5.13 13.14
N GLU A 225 -12.22 -5.63 13.72
CA GLU A 225 -12.49 -7.09 13.75
C GLU A 225 -12.65 -7.66 12.33
N GLU A 226 -13.21 -6.86 11.40
CA GLU A 226 -13.32 -7.21 9.98
C GLU A 226 -11.98 -7.15 9.23
N HIS A 227 -11.00 -6.37 9.73
CA HIS A 227 -9.71 -6.13 9.07
C HIS A 227 -8.50 -6.40 10.01
N PRO A 228 -8.26 -7.65 10.44
CA PRO A 228 -7.22 -7.98 11.42
C PRO A 228 -5.78 -7.72 10.92
N LEU A 229 -5.61 -7.53 9.61
CA LEU A 229 -4.32 -7.27 8.98
C LEU A 229 -4.07 -5.79 8.70
N GLU A 230 -4.86 -4.86 9.25
CA GLU A 230 -4.68 -3.42 9.03
C GLU A 230 -3.23 -2.98 9.20
N LEU A 231 -2.74 -2.18 8.25
CA LEU A 231 -1.37 -1.68 8.24
C LEU A 231 -1.31 -0.25 8.79
N LEU A 232 -0.79 -0.13 10.00
CA LEU A 232 -0.81 1.11 10.77
C LEU A 232 0.61 1.57 11.16
N ASP A 233 0.80 2.88 11.24
CA ASP A 233 1.99 3.49 11.82
C ASP A 233 1.94 3.46 13.37
N SER A 234 3.00 3.92 14.02
CA SER A 234 3.08 4.00 15.49
C SER A 234 2.01 4.92 16.12
N LYS A 235 1.39 5.80 15.33
CA LYS A 235 0.30 6.69 15.73
C LYS A 235 -1.09 6.15 15.36
N LYS A 236 -1.17 4.87 14.97
CA LYS A 236 -2.41 4.19 14.56
C LYS A 236 -3.08 4.81 13.33
N ARG A 237 -2.31 5.40 12.43
CA ARG A 237 -2.79 5.92 11.13
C ARG A 237 -2.38 4.96 10.03
N TYR A 238 -3.19 4.85 8.97
CA TYR A 238 -2.86 3.99 7.83
C TYR A 238 -1.54 4.37 7.17
N ILE A 239 -0.76 3.36 6.80
CA ILE A 239 0.46 3.50 6.02
C ILE A 239 0.08 3.81 4.58
N VAL A 240 0.76 4.79 3.98
CA VAL A 240 0.54 5.21 2.60
C VAL A 240 1.84 5.55 1.89
N GLY A 241 1.94 5.09 0.64
CA GLY A 241 3.01 5.44 -0.27
C GLY A 241 2.61 6.55 -1.25
N ALA A 242 3.59 7.14 -1.92
CA ALA A 242 3.39 8.11 -2.98
C ALA A 242 4.44 7.97 -4.09
N GLY A 243 3.99 8.08 -5.34
CA GLY A 243 4.89 8.17 -6.49
C GLY A 243 5.50 9.54 -6.64
N ILE A 244 6.78 9.58 -6.95
CA ILE A 244 7.52 10.80 -7.28
C ILE A 244 8.27 10.61 -8.61
N ASN A 245 8.73 11.70 -9.20
CA ASN A 245 9.49 11.68 -10.44
C ASN A 245 10.86 12.37 -10.26
N THR A 246 11.71 12.25 -11.27
CA THR A 246 13.07 12.81 -11.24
C THR A 246 13.17 14.30 -11.60
N ARG A 247 12.05 15.01 -11.74
CA ARG A 247 12.02 16.42 -12.18
C ARG A 247 11.63 17.39 -11.08
N ASP A 248 10.52 17.10 -10.38
CA ASP A 248 9.95 17.99 -9.35
C ASP A 248 10.13 17.47 -7.92
N TYR A 249 10.96 16.43 -7.73
CA TYR A 249 11.14 15.79 -6.41
C TYR A 249 11.57 16.79 -5.32
N MET A 250 12.36 17.79 -5.66
CA MET A 250 12.83 18.80 -4.70
C MET A 250 11.69 19.62 -4.08
N ASP A 251 10.61 19.86 -4.82
CA ASP A 251 9.42 20.56 -4.35
C ASP A 251 8.35 19.60 -3.80
N ARG A 252 8.22 18.44 -4.42
CA ARG A 252 7.20 17.43 -4.11
C ARG A 252 7.49 16.70 -2.79
N VAL A 253 8.71 16.23 -2.58
CA VAL A 253 9.10 15.45 -1.39
C VAL A 253 8.80 16.20 -0.08
N PRO A 254 9.18 17.48 0.12
CA PRO A 254 8.85 18.17 1.36
C PRO A 254 7.34 18.35 1.58
N ALA A 255 6.55 18.49 0.51
CA ALA A 255 5.08 18.57 0.63
C ALA A 255 4.49 17.21 1.10
N LEU A 256 4.96 16.11 0.54
CA LEU A 256 4.54 14.76 0.93
C LEU A 256 4.96 14.41 2.36
N ILE A 257 6.19 14.78 2.79
CA ILE A 257 6.65 14.60 4.17
C ILE A 257 5.74 15.36 5.15
N ARG A 258 5.41 16.64 4.85
CA ARG A 258 4.48 17.41 5.69
C ARG A 258 3.08 16.78 5.78
N SER A 259 2.64 16.10 4.74
CA SER A 259 1.37 15.37 4.71
C SER A 259 1.44 14.00 5.41
N GLY A 260 2.64 13.56 5.81
CA GLY A 260 2.85 12.35 6.60
C GLY A 260 3.01 11.08 5.75
N VAL A 261 3.50 11.16 4.51
CA VAL A 261 3.82 9.98 3.69
C VAL A 261 4.80 9.08 4.43
N ASP A 262 4.60 7.76 4.33
CA ASP A 262 5.44 6.77 5.02
C ASP A 262 6.58 6.26 4.12
N ILE A 263 6.34 6.20 2.81
CA ILE A 263 7.31 5.74 1.82
C ILE A 263 7.00 6.36 0.45
N MET A 264 8.03 6.63 -0.32
CA MET A 264 7.89 7.12 -1.70
C MET A 264 8.53 6.15 -2.69
N THR A 265 8.22 6.29 -3.97
CA THR A 265 8.90 5.55 -5.04
C THR A 265 9.15 6.46 -6.23
N LEU A 266 10.39 6.47 -6.71
CA LEU A 266 10.72 7.03 -8.03
C LEU A 266 10.09 6.13 -9.09
N ASP A 267 9.10 6.67 -9.80
CA ASP A 267 8.35 5.94 -10.81
C ASP A 267 8.80 6.35 -12.21
N SER A 268 9.48 5.42 -12.89
CA SER A 268 9.99 5.58 -14.26
C SER A 268 9.97 4.24 -14.98
N SER A 269 9.79 4.28 -16.30
CA SER A 269 9.93 3.09 -17.14
C SER A 269 11.36 2.55 -17.16
N GLU A 270 12.36 3.38 -16.84
CA GLU A 270 13.78 3.03 -16.82
C GLU A 270 14.42 3.60 -15.55
N GLY A 271 14.89 2.71 -14.67
CA GLY A 271 15.52 3.06 -13.38
C GLY A 271 17.03 3.18 -13.44
N PHE A 272 17.67 2.45 -14.36
CA PHE A 272 19.13 2.47 -14.51
C PHE A 272 19.58 3.76 -15.19
N THR A 273 19.38 4.91 -14.52
CA THR A 273 19.68 6.24 -15.06
C THR A 273 20.32 7.14 -14.01
N GLU A 274 21.19 8.04 -14.49
CA GLU A 274 21.82 9.08 -13.67
C GLU A 274 20.77 9.99 -12.98
N TRP A 275 19.60 10.17 -13.59
CA TRP A 275 18.52 10.97 -13.02
C TRP A 275 17.98 10.36 -11.73
N GLN A 276 17.80 9.03 -11.67
CA GLN A 276 17.34 8.36 -10.45
C GLN A 276 18.40 8.34 -9.37
N ARG A 277 19.67 8.07 -9.72
CA ARG A 277 20.78 8.14 -8.77
C ARG A 277 20.87 9.52 -8.12
N ARG A 278 20.84 10.57 -8.92
CA ARG A 278 20.87 11.95 -8.42
C ARG A 278 19.68 12.25 -7.53
N ALA A 279 18.47 11.87 -7.95
CA ALA A 279 17.27 12.11 -7.15
C ALA A 279 17.34 11.41 -5.78
N LEU A 280 17.77 10.14 -5.72
CA LEU A 280 17.97 9.42 -4.45
C LEU A 280 18.97 10.12 -3.54
N GLN A 281 20.14 10.48 -4.07
CA GLN A 281 21.21 11.15 -3.32
C GLN A 281 20.77 12.54 -2.82
N ASP A 282 20.11 13.33 -3.67
CA ASP A 282 19.61 14.66 -3.31
C ASP A 282 18.50 14.58 -2.25
N ILE A 283 17.59 13.60 -2.34
CA ILE A 283 16.53 13.40 -1.35
C ILE A 283 17.14 13.09 0.01
N HIS A 284 18.03 12.12 0.10
CA HIS A 284 18.65 11.75 1.37
C HIS A 284 19.52 12.87 1.95
N LYS A 285 20.24 13.61 1.09
CA LYS A 285 21.07 14.74 1.50
C LYS A 285 20.26 15.92 2.05
N ASN A 286 19.12 16.25 1.43
CA ASN A 286 18.36 17.45 1.75
C ASN A 286 17.24 17.22 2.77
N PHE A 287 16.68 16.00 2.83
CA PHE A 287 15.49 15.71 3.66
C PHE A 287 15.76 14.65 4.75
N GLY A 288 16.96 14.08 4.78
CA GLY A 288 17.41 13.13 5.80
C GLY A 288 17.45 11.69 5.32
N ALA A 289 18.29 10.89 5.95
CA ALA A 289 18.50 9.48 5.63
C ALA A 289 17.29 8.59 6.00
N ASP A 290 16.40 9.08 6.87
CA ASP A 290 15.19 8.36 7.28
C ASP A 290 14.03 8.50 6.29
N VAL A 291 14.18 9.32 5.25
CA VAL A 291 13.20 9.46 4.17
C VAL A 291 13.29 8.24 3.26
N ARG A 292 12.24 7.44 3.25
CA ARG A 292 12.19 6.15 2.55
C ARG A 292 11.79 6.31 1.10
N VAL A 293 12.66 5.87 0.18
CA VAL A 293 12.43 6.01 -1.27
C VAL A 293 12.85 4.76 -2.02
N GLY A 294 11.87 4.06 -2.60
CA GLY A 294 12.12 3.03 -3.59
C GLY A 294 12.44 3.60 -4.97
N ALA A 295 13.07 2.81 -5.83
CA ALA A 295 13.47 3.24 -7.16
C ALA A 295 13.29 2.12 -8.20
N GLY A 296 13.23 2.48 -9.46
CA GLY A 296 13.05 1.54 -10.58
C GLY A 296 12.38 2.20 -11.81
N ASN A 297 12.11 1.41 -12.86
CA ASN A 297 12.23 -0.04 -12.91
C ASN A 297 13.55 -0.48 -13.55
N VAL A 298 14.01 -1.64 -13.13
CA VAL A 298 15.18 -2.33 -13.69
C VAL A 298 14.80 -3.77 -14.07
N VAL A 299 15.65 -4.46 -14.85
CA VAL A 299 15.38 -5.84 -15.32
C VAL A 299 16.57 -6.77 -15.18
N ASP A 300 17.68 -6.31 -14.60
CA ASP A 300 18.94 -7.03 -14.49
C ASP A 300 19.70 -6.72 -13.19
N ALA A 301 20.79 -7.47 -12.99
CA ALA A 301 21.64 -7.34 -11.82
C ALA A 301 22.37 -6.00 -11.73
N GLU A 302 22.79 -5.45 -12.88
CA GLU A 302 23.54 -4.20 -12.94
C GLU A 302 22.66 -3.01 -12.52
N GLY A 303 21.44 -2.94 -13.06
CA GLY A 303 20.45 -1.94 -12.67
C GLY A 303 20.08 -2.02 -11.19
N PHE A 304 19.96 -3.23 -10.64
CA PHE A 304 19.71 -3.39 -9.20
C PHE A 304 20.86 -2.81 -8.37
N ARG A 305 22.12 -3.22 -8.64
CA ARG A 305 23.29 -2.76 -7.89
C ARG A 305 23.44 -1.23 -7.96
N PHE A 306 23.21 -0.66 -9.13
CA PHE A 306 23.25 0.78 -9.34
C PHE A 306 22.30 1.55 -8.44
N LEU A 307 21.05 1.10 -8.32
CA LEU A 307 20.05 1.74 -7.45
C LEU A 307 20.30 1.45 -5.97
N ALA A 308 20.77 0.24 -5.64
CA ALA A 308 21.15 -0.14 -4.29
C ALA A 308 22.25 0.75 -3.72
N ASP A 309 23.30 0.98 -4.51
CA ASP A 309 24.44 1.86 -4.18
C ASP A 309 24.04 3.33 -4.12
N ALA A 310 23.04 3.73 -4.92
CA ALA A 310 22.45 5.08 -4.87
C ALA A 310 21.60 5.35 -3.62
N GLY A 311 21.28 4.31 -2.84
CA GLY A 311 20.54 4.44 -1.58
C GLY A 311 19.06 4.08 -1.66
N ALA A 312 18.60 3.37 -2.71
CA ALA A 312 17.21 2.94 -2.79
C ALA A 312 16.80 2.07 -1.60
N ASP A 313 15.62 2.31 -1.04
CA ASP A 313 15.05 1.52 0.05
C ASP A 313 14.46 0.20 -0.44
N PHE A 314 13.90 0.18 -1.63
CA PHE A 314 13.56 -1.03 -2.37
C PHE A 314 13.77 -0.80 -3.86
N VAL A 315 13.92 -1.89 -4.62
CA VAL A 315 14.07 -1.82 -6.08
C VAL A 315 12.89 -2.44 -6.79
N LYS A 316 12.30 -1.69 -7.72
CA LYS A 316 11.17 -2.10 -8.54
C LYS A 316 11.66 -2.74 -9.85
N ILE A 317 11.12 -3.94 -10.16
CA ILE A 317 11.54 -4.79 -11.27
C ILE A 317 10.45 -4.89 -12.31
N GLY A 318 10.80 -4.64 -13.56
CA GLY A 318 9.92 -4.93 -14.70
C GLY A 318 9.81 -3.78 -15.67
N ILE A 319 10.07 -4.06 -16.95
CA ILE A 319 9.90 -3.13 -18.06
C ILE A 319 9.04 -3.78 -19.13
N GLY A 320 7.92 -3.12 -19.46
CA GLY A 320 7.03 -3.55 -20.53
C GLY A 320 6.17 -4.78 -20.20
N GLY A 321 6.07 -5.21 -18.91
CA GLY A 321 5.28 -6.37 -18.48
C GLY A 321 3.83 -6.07 -18.13
N GLY A 322 3.44 -4.78 -17.99
CA GLY A 322 2.07 -4.39 -17.63
C GLY A 322 1.07 -4.65 -18.75
N SER A 323 -0.19 -4.98 -18.38
CA SER A 323 -1.26 -5.34 -19.36
C SER A 323 -1.58 -4.25 -20.40
N ILE A 324 -1.28 -3.00 -20.08
CA ILE A 324 -1.52 -1.83 -20.94
C ILE A 324 -0.24 -1.11 -21.35
N CYS A 325 0.92 -1.68 -20.97
CA CYS A 325 2.23 -1.16 -21.35
C CYS A 325 2.60 -1.70 -22.74
N ILE A 326 2.91 -0.81 -23.67
CA ILE A 326 3.35 -1.15 -25.03
C ILE A 326 4.79 -0.72 -25.31
N THR A 327 5.57 -0.48 -24.27
CA THR A 327 7.00 -0.12 -24.38
C THR A 327 7.79 -1.14 -25.21
N ARG A 328 7.53 -2.46 -25.01
CA ARG A 328 8.19 -3.53 -25.77
C ARG A 328 7.85 -3.47 -27.26
N GLU A 329 6.60 -3.16 -27.59
CA GLU A 329 6.14 -3.00 -28.98
C GLU A 329 6.72 -1.74 -29.63
N GLN A 330 6.72 -0.63 -28.90
CA GLN A 330 7.11 0.68 -29.44
C GLN A 330 8.63 0.89 -29.49
N LYS A 331 9.37 0.36 -28.51
CA LYS A 331 10.81 0.60 -28.35
C LYS A 331 11.67 -0.66 -28.49
N GLY A 332 11.07 -1.86 -28.44
CA GLY A 332 11.84 -3.11 -28.36
C GLY A 332 12.61 -3.30 -27.05
N ILE A 333 12.21 -2.57 -25.97
CA ILE A 333 12.90 -2.60 -24.68
C ILE A 333 12.04 -3.37 -23.67
N GLY A 334 12.66 -4.28 -22.92
CA GLY A 334 12.01 -5.05 -21.87
C GLY A 334 12.65 -6.41 -21.67
N ARG A 335 12.14 -7.15 -20.69
CA ARG A 335 12.56 -8.51 -20.36
C ARG A 335 11.40 -9.32 -19.81
N GLY A 336 11.40 -10.64 -19.96
CA GLY A 336 10.42 -11.52 -19.33
C GLY A 336 10.42 -11.35 -17.81
N GLN A 337 9.25 -11.20 -17.21
CA GLN A 337 9.15 -10.78 -15.80
C GLN A 337 9.71 -11.81 -14.82
N ALA A 338 9.51 -13.10 -15.09
CA ALA A 338 10.07 -14.17 -14.26
C ALA A 338 11.61 -14.15 -14.31
N THR A 339 12.18 -14.07 -15.51
CA THR A 339 13.65 -13.99 -15.69
C THR A 339 14.24 -12.78 -14.97
N ALA A 340 13.64 -11.59 -15.15
CA ALA A 340 14.09 -10.37 -14.49
C ALA A 340 14.03 -10.51 -12.95
N THR A 341 12.93 -11.06 -12.41
CA THR A 341 12.77 -11.26 -10.98
C THR A 341 13.83 -12.20 -10.40
N ILE A 342 14.08 -13.35 -11.03
CA ILE A 342 15.08 -14.32 -10.60
C ILE A 342 16.50 -13.71 -10.61
N GLU A 343 16.86 -12.97 -11.67
CA GLU A 343 18.19 -12.38 -11.79
C GLU A 343 18.42 -11.27 -10.75
N VAL A 344 17.46 -10.39 -10.59
CA VAL A 344 17.55 -9.32 -9.59
C VAL A 344 17.54 -9.86 -8.15
N ALA A 345 16.77 -10.94 -7.89
CA ALA A 345 16.81 -11.60 -6.59
C ALA A 345 18.18 -12.18 -6.25
N LYS A 346 18.85 -12.82 -7.23
CA LYS A 346 20.24 -13.28 -7.08
C LYS A 346 21.19 -12.11 -6.77
N ALA A 347 21.06 -11.00 -7.50
CA ALA A 347 21.90 -9.81 -7.28
C ALA A 347 21.65 -9.19 -5.89
N ARG A 348 20.40 -9.17 -5.40
CA ARG A 348 20.06 -8.76 -4.04
C ARG A 348 20.73 -9.65 -2.99
N ASP A 349 20.68 -10.96 -3.16
CA ASP A 349 21.27 -11.90 -2.22
C ASP A 349 22.79 -11.83 -2.17
N GLU A 350 23.44 -11.58 -3.33
CA GLU A 350 24.87 -11.29 -3.40
C GLU A 350 25.20 -9.98 -2.70
N TYR A 351 24.47 -8.91 -2.98
CA TYR A 351 24.62 -7.61 -2.32
C TYR A 351 24.48 -7.71 -0.81
N TYR A 352 23.49 -8.47 -0.35
CA TYR A 352 23.32 -8.76 1.07
C TYR A 352 24.53 -9.51 1.68
N LYS A 353 25.06 -10.51 1.00
CA LYS A 353 26.26 -11.24 1.47
C LYS A 353 27.47 -10.33 1.57
N GLU A 354 27.64 -9.41 0.63
CA GLU A 354 28.75 -8.47 0.56
C GLU A 354 28.66 -7.38 1.64
N THR A 355 27.49 -6.79 1.81
CA THR A 355 27.30 -5.57 2.61
C THR A 355 26.63 -5.80 3.97
N GLY A 356 25.87 -6.87 4.12
CA GLY A 356 24.98 -7.11 5.26
C GLY A 356 23.64 -6.36 5.18
N ILE A 357 23.43 -5.55 4.14
CA ILE A 357 22.22 -4.76 3.92
C ILE A 357 21.27 -5.53 3.02
N TYR A 358 20.06 -5.79 3.50
CA TYR A 358 18.98 -6.37 2.71
C TYR A 358 18.14 -5.25 2.09
N ILE A 359 17.95 -5.31 0.77
CA ILE A 359 17.15 -4.35 0.01
C ILE A 359 15.99 -5.12 -0.62
N PRO A 360 14.75 -4.92 -0.16
CA PRO A 360 13.60 -5.61 -0.74
C PRO A 360 13.42 -5.31 -2.22
N ILE A 361 12.86 -6.29 -2.95
CA ILE A 361 12.56 -6.15 -4.37
C ILE A 361 11.07 -6.30 -4.64
N CYS A 362 10.53 -5.41 -5.47
CA CYS A 362 9.14 -5.36 -5.88
C CYS A 362 9.00 -5.84 -7.32
N SER A 363 8.30 -6.95 -7.56
CA SER A 363 7.96 -7.36 -8.93
C SER A 363 6.78 -6.57 -9.45
N ASP A 364 7.01 -5.71 -10.46
CA ASP A 364 6.02 -4.79 -11.03
C ASP A 364 5.66 -5.18 -12.48
N GLY A 365 4.41 -5.58 -12.68
CA GLY A 365 3.89 -6.04 -13.96
C GLY A 365 4.03 -7.55 -14.19
N GLY A 366 3.48 -8.04 -15.32
CA GLY A 366 3.51 -9.46 -15.71
C GLY A 366 2.58 -10.38 -14.91
N ILE A 367 1.88 -9.86 -13.89
CA ILE A 367 0.96 -10.64 -13.06
C ILE A 367 -0.45 -10.57 -13.65
N VAL A 368 -0.91 -11.72 -14.16
CA VAL A 368 -2.22 -11.88 -14.79
C VAL A 368 -3.18 -12.69 -13.91
N HIS A 369 -2.65 -13.69 -13.21
CA HIS A 369 -3.38 -14.60 -12.34
C HIS A 369 -2.87 -14.55 -10.91
N ASP A 370 -3.70 -14.95 -9.93
CA ASP A 370 -3.34 -14.91 -8.51
C ASP A 370 -2.10 -15.78 -8.20
N HIS A 371 -1.96 -16.94 -8.86
CA HIS A 371 -0.79 -17.81 -8.67
C HIS A 371 0.52 -17.21 -9.15
N HIS A 372 0.50 -16.21 -10.06
CA HIS A 372 1.71 -15.47 -10.44
C HIS A 372 2.29 -14.67 -9.27
N ILE A 373 1.45 -14.26 -8.31
CA ILE A 373 1.94 -13.60 -7.09
C ILE A 373 2.80 -14.58 -6.30
N THR A 374 2.31 -15.80 -6.06
CA THR A 374 3.08 -16.82 -5.32
C THR A 374 4.36 -17.22 -6.06
N LEU A 375 4.31 -17.31 -7.40
CA LEU A 375 5.49 -17.55 -8.23
C LEU A 375 6.52 -16.41 -8.10
N ALA A 376 6.08 -15.15 -8.18
CA ALA A 376 6.96 -14.00 -8.03
C ALA A 376 7.65 -14.00 -6.65
N LEU A 377 6.90 -14.29 -5.57
CA LEU A 377 7.45 -14.43 -4.22
C LEU A 377 8.45 -15.59 -4.14
N ALA A 378 8.12 -16.78 -4.67
CA ALA A 378 9.02 -17.93 -4.70
C ALA A 378 10.28 -17.70 -5.53
N MET A 379 10.23 -16.84 -6.56
CA MET A 379 11.37 -16.41 -7.37
C MET A 379 12.21 -15.30 -6.71
N GLY A 380 11.85 -14.90 -5.49
CA GLY A 380 12.64 -13.99 -4.67
C GLY A 380 12.10 -12.56 -4.56
N ALA A 381 10.95 -12.21 -5.16
CA ALA A 381 10.31 -10.94 -4.87
C ALA A 381 9.83 -10.91 -3.41
N ASP A 382 10.00 -9.77 -2.74
CA ASP A 382 9.48 -9.57 -1.40
C ASP A 382 8.01 -9.17 -1.44
N PHE A 383 7.63 -8.41 -2.46
CA PHE A 383 6.24 -8.02 -2.71
C PHE A 383 6.02 -7.73 -4.20
N VAL A 384 4.77 -7.51 -4.57
CA VAL A 384 4.36 -7.25 -5.95
C VAL A 384 3.62 -5.94 -6.10
N MET A 385 3.75 -5.29 -7.26
CA MET A 385 2.97 -4.11 -7.63
C MET A 385 1.95 -4.46 -8.72
N LEU A 386 0.68 -4.11 -8.48
CA LEU A 386 -0.44 -4.56 -9.28
C LEU A 386 -1.24 -3.35 -9.82
N GLY A 387 -1.33 -3.24 -11.14
CA GLY A 387 -2.14 -2.22 -11.83
C GLY A 387 -3.54 -2.74 -12.16
N ARG A 388 -3.64 -3.63 -13.16
CA ARG A 388 -4.91 -4.20 -13.65
C ARG A 388 -5.75 -4.83 -12.53
N TYR A 389 -5.12 -5.50 -11.58
CA TYR A 389 -5.81 -6.15 -10.47
C TYR A 389 -6.64 -5.15 -9.65
N PHE A 390 -6.02 -4.06 -9.20
CA PHE A 390 -6.69 -3.04 -8.39
C PHE A 390 -7.58 -2.10 -9.20
N ALA A 391 -7.32 -1.89 -10.49
CA ALA A 391 -8.17 -1.06 -11.35
C ALA A 391 -9.62 -1.56 -11.46
N ARG A 392 -9.89 -2.82 -11.14
CA ARG A 392 -11.18 -3.52 -11.29
C ARG A 392 -12.17 -3.27 -10.15
N PHE A 393 -11.72 -2.69 -9.04
CA PHE A 393 -12.50 -2.63 -7.79
C PHE A 393 -13.26 -1.32 -7.61
N ASP A 394 -14.28 -1.35 -6.77
CA ASP A 394 -15.10 -0.19 -6.44
C ASP A 394 -14.25 1.00 -5.94
N GLU A 395 -13.20 0.73 -5.18
CA GLU A 395 -12.34 1.70 -4.52
C GLU A 395 -11.32 2.35 -5.47
N SER A 396 -11.12 1.83 -6.68
CA SER A 396 -10.27 2.49 -7.68
C SER A 396 -10.91 3.79 -8.19
N PRO A 397 -10.12 4.77 -8.66
CA PRO A 397 -10.63 6.12 -8.96
C PRO A 397 -11.58 6.23 -10.16
N THR A 398 -11.67 5.19 -10.99
CA THR A 398 -12.45 5.25 -12.22
C THR A 398 -13.92 4.84 -12.02
N ASN A 399 -14.80 5.29 -12.90
CA ASN A 399 -16.21 4.97 -12.81
C ASN A 399 -16.51 3.55 -13.32
N LYS A 400 -17.52 2.92 -12.72
CA LYS A 400 -18.13 1.69 -13.24
C LYS A 400 -19.05 2.03 -14.42
N LEU A 401 -18.82 1.39 -15.55
CA LEU A 401 -19.54 1.59 -16.80
C LEU A 401 -20.16 0.28 -17.30
N ILE A 402 -21.09 0.38 -18.24
CA ILE A 402 -21.62 -0.77 -18.98
C ILE A 402 -21.17 -0.65 -20.43
N VAL A 403 -20.39 -1.62 -20.90
CA VAL A 403 -19.91 -1.70 -22.28
C VAL A 403 -20.27 -3.08 -22.82
N ASN A 404 -21.03 -3.13 -23.91
CA ASN A 404 -21.50 -4.38 -24.52
C ASN A 404 -22.23 -5.32 -23.53
N GLY A 405 -23.01 -4.76 -22.60
CA GLY A 405 -23.76 -5.51 -21.59
C GLY A 405 -22.92 -6.00 -20.38
N ASN A 406 -21.63 -5.71 -20.32
CA ASN A 406 -20.75 -6.08 -19.22
C ASN A 406 -20.38 -4.87 -18.38
N TYR A 407 -20.28 -5.07 -17.06
CA TYR A 407 -19.74 -4.06 -16.16
C TYR A 407 -18.22 -4.00 -16.31
N VAL A 408 -17.70 -2.80 -16.53
CA VAL A 408 -16.28 -2.53 -16.72
C VAL A 408 -15.87 -1.28 -15.94
N LYS A 409 -14.56 -1.11 -15.74
CA LYS A 409 -13.94 0.14 -15.28
C LYS A 409 -12.92 0.62 -16.31
N GLU A 410 -12.74 1.91 -16.41
CA GLU A 410 -11.72 2.49 -17.29
C GLU A 410 -10.33 2.22 -16.72
N TYR A 411 -9.38 1.91 -17.59
CA TYR A 411 -8.00 1.60 -17.21
C TYR A 411 -7.03 2.08 -18.28
N TRP A 412 -6.15 3.03 -17.94
CA TRP A 412 -5.18 3.60 -18.88
C TRP A 412 -3.78 3.65 -18.30
N GLY A 413 -2.79 3.53 -19.18
CA GLY A 413 -1.37 3.59 -18.84
C GLY A 413 -0.90 5.02 -18.57
N GLU A 414 0.07 5.17 -17.70
CA GLU A 414 0.74 6.45 -17.43
C GLU A 414 1.49 6.99 -18.66
N GLY A 415 1.84 6.12 -19.62
CA GLY A 415 2.42 6.48 -20.92
C GLY A 415 1.39 6.73 -22.02
N SER A 416 0.09 6.85 -21.72
CA SER A 416 -0.96 7.16 -22.69
C SER A 416 -1.18 8.67 -22.82
N ASN A 417 -1.79 9.10 -23.92
CA ASN A 417 -2.21 10.49 -24.12
C ASN A 417 -3.23 10.95 -23.05
N ARG A 418 -4.00 10.03 -22.47
CA ARG A 418 -4.95 10.33 -21.39
C ARG A 418 -4.25 10.69 -20.08
N ALA A 419 -3.21 9.96 -19.69
CA ALA A 419 -2.43 10.22 -18.48
C ALA A 419 -1.43 11.36 -18.64
N ARG A 420 -1.29 11.83 -19.83
CA ARG A 420 -0.26 12.75 -20.30
C ARG A 420 -0.25 14.03 -19.55
N ASN A 421 -0.69 14.41 -18.71
CA ASN A 421 -0.43 15.69 -18.07
C ASN A 421 0.55 15.51 -16.99
N TRP A 422 1.19 16.43 -16.57
CA TRP A 422 1.83 16.46 -15.29
C TRP A 422 3.23 15.85 -15.28
N GLN A 423 4.19 16.61 -15.72
CA GLN A 423 5.60 16.52 -15.35
C GLN A 423 6.35 15.22 -15.67
N ARG A 424 5.70 14.04 -15.68
CA ARG A 424 6.37 12.78 -16.05
C ARG A 424 6.82 12.77 -17.49
N TYR A 425 5.99 13.32 -18.37
CA TYR A 425 6.23 13.38 -19.83
C TYR A 425 6.28 14.80 -20.37
N ASP A 426 6.40 15.81 -19.52
CA ASP A 426 6.60 17.19 -19.96
C ASP A 426 8.03 17.37 -20.49
N LEU A 427 8.15 17.38 -21.80
CA LEU A 427 9.40 17.56 -22.53
C LEU A 427 9.61 19.05 -22.91
N GLY A 428 9.44 19.95 -21.94
CA GLY A 428 9.73 21.38 -22.18
C GLY A 428 8.69 22.10 -23.03
N GLY A 429 7.40 21.85 -22.78
CA GLY A 429 6.28 22.53 -23.41
C GLY A 429 5.82 21.89 -24.74
N ALA A 430 6.30 20.71 -25.10
CA ALA A 430 5.78 19.95 -26.22
C ALA A 430 4.34 19.53 -25.96
N LYS A 431 3.40 19.94 -26.84
CA LYS A 431 1.97 19.71 -26.70
C LYS A 431 1.53 18.25 -26.98
N LYS A 432 2.40 17.39 -27.51
CA LYS A 432 2.10 15.97 -27.81
C LYS A 432 3.31 15.10 -27.48
N MET A 433 3.06 13.89 -26.98
CA MET A 433 4.07 12.85 -26.95
C MET A 433 4.44 12.47 -28.39
N ALA A 434 5.71 12.12 -28.60
CA ALA A 434 6.14 11.64 -29.92
C ALA A 434 5.45 10.31 -30.28
N PHE A 435 5.20 9.46 -29.27
CA PHE A 435 4.45 8.20 -29.37
C PHE A 435 3.94 7.81 -27.97
N GLU A 436 2.95 6.94 -27.92
CA GLU A 436 2.40 6.41 -26.68
C GLU A 436 3.13 5.13 -26.28
N GLU A 437 3.34 4.94 -24.98
CA GLU A 437 3.88 3.72 -24.37
C GLU A 437 2.84 2.99 -23.51
N GLY A 438 1.63 3.47 -23.49
CA GLY A 438 0.48 2.89 -22.81
C GLY A 438 -0.81 3.10 -23.57
N VAL A 439 -1.76 2.18 -23.40
CA VAL A 439 -3.07 2.24 -24.04
C VAL A 439 -4.14 2.72 -23.06
N ASP A 440 -5.24 3.26 -23.61
CA ASP A 440 -6.49 3.52 -22.90
C ASP A 440 -7.45 2.35 -23.16
N SER A 441 -7.97 1.75 -22.09
CA SER A 441 -8.72 0.50 -22.17
C SER A 441 -9.75 0.35 -21.06
N TYR A 442 -10.45 -0.78 -21.07
CA TYR A 442 -11.35 -1.20 -20.01
C TYR A 442 -10.86 -2.48 -19.36
N VAL A 443 -11.15 -2.62 -18.05
CA VAL A 443 -10.99 -3.89 -17.32
C VAL A 443 -12.34 -4.38 -16.82
N PRO A 444 -12.57 -5.71 -16.74
CA PRO A 444 -13.79 -6.24 -16.14
C PRO A 444 -13.92 -5.77 -14.69
N TYR A 445 -15.11 -5.26 -14.33
CA TYR A 445 -15.42 -4.92 -12.95
C TYR A 445 -15.47 -6.17 -12.08
N ALA A 446 -14.94 -6.10 -10.85
CA ALA A 446 -14.81 -7.25 -9.96
C ALA A 446 -15.37 -7.04 -8.54
N GLY A 447 -16.08 -5.94 -8.27
CA GLY A 447 -16.65 -5.68 -6.94
C GLY A 447 -15.69 -5.03 -5.96
N SER A 448 -15.82 -5.36 -4.68
CA SER A 448 -15.03 -4.75 -3.60
C SER A 448 -13.57 -5.23 -3.60
N LEU A 449 -12.65 -4.35 -3.20
CA LEU A 449 -11.25 -4.70 -2.96
C LEU A 449 -11.15 -5.77 -1.87
N HIS A 450 -11.88 -5.61 -0.76
CA HIS A 450 -11.85 -6.52 0.37
C HIS A 450 -12.08 -7.99 -0.07
N ASP A 451 -13.20 -8.30 -0.71
CA ASP A 451 -13.56 -9.68 -1.09
C ASP A 451 -12.53 -10.31 -2.03
N ASN A 452 -12.01 -9.52 -2.95
CA ASN A 452 -11.02 -10.01 -3.91
C ASN A 452 -9.64 -10.22 -3.26
N VAL A 453 -9.18 -9.31 -2.41
CA VAL A 453 -7.90 -9.46 -1.69
C VAL A 453 -7.97 -10.63 -0.73
N GLN A 454 -9.07 -10.82 0.01
CA GLN A 454 -9.26 -11.99 0.87
C GLN A 454 -9.19 -13.30 0.07
N THR A 455 -9.83 -13.35 -1.10
CA THR A 455 -9.76 -14.51 -1.99
C THR A 455 -8.34 -14.77 -2.49
N THR A 456 -7.63 -13.73 -2.92
CA THR A 456 -6.27 -13.84 -3.45
C THR A 456 -5.27 -14.24 -2.36
N THR A 457 -5.33 -13.63 -1.19
CA THR A 457 -4.46 -13.99 -0.05
C THR A 457 -4.73 -15.41 0.43
N SER A 458 -5.98 -15.86 0.44
CA SER A 458 -6.33 -17.25 0.74
C SER A 458 -5.66 -18.23 -0.24
N LYS A 459 -5.66 -17.95 -1.54
CA LYS A 459 -4.97 -18.77 -2.55
C LYS A 459 -3.45 -18.81 -2.31
N ILE A 460 -2.82 -17.67 -2.01
CA ILE A 460 -1.39 -17.59 -1.70
C ILE A 460 -1.07 -18.46 -0.47
N ILE A 461 -1.83 -18.30 0.61
CA ILE A 461 -1.67 -19.05 1.86
C ILE A 461 -1.77 -20.55 1.63
N HIS A 462 -2.81 -21.02 0.91
CA HIS A 462 -2.98 -22.45 0.62
C HIS A 462 -1.87 -22.99 -0.27
N THR A 463 -1.39 -22.21 -1.25
CA THR A 463 -0.24 -22.60 -2.08
C THR A 463 1.03 -22.73 -1.25
N MET A 464 1.27 -21.82 -0.29
CA MET A 464 2.40 -21.92 0.63
C MET A 464 2.31 -23.17 1.51
N CYS A 465 1.12 -23.49 2.05
CA CYS A 465 0.91 -24.75 2.76
C CYS A 465 1.24 -25.98 1.89
N ASN A 466 0.81 -25.98 0.62
CA ASN A 466 1.12 -27.06 -0.31
C ASN A 466 2.62 -27.16 -0.65
N CYS A 467 3.36 -26.06 -0.55
CA CYS A 467 4.83 -26.05 -0.66
C CYS A 467 5.54 -26.45 0.63
N GLY A 468 4.81 -26.68 1.73
CA GLY A 468 5.38 -27.03 3.03
C GLY A 468 6.08 -25.88 3.76
N VAL A 469 5.61 -24.64 3.58
CA VAL A 469 6.21 -23.42 4.14
C VAL A 469 5.14 -22.53 4.77
N VAL A 470 5.54 -21.73 5.76
CA VAL A 470 4.63 -20.86 6.52
C VAL A 470 5.05 -19.37 6.48
N THR A 471 6.18 -19.04 5.85
CA THR A 471 6.64 -17.65 5.68
C THR A 471 7.17 -17.41 4.26
N ILE A 472 7.19 -16.16 3.80
CA ILE A 472 7.75 -15.79 2.49
C ILE A 472 9.24 -16.14 2.38
N PRO A 473 10.10 -15.85 3.38
CA PRO A 473 11.50 -16.30 3.34
C PRO A 473 11.65 -17.82 3.20
N GLU A 474 10.81 -18.63 3.87
CA GLU A 474 10.83 -20.06 3.67
C GLU A 474 10.40 -20.49 2.27
N LEU A 475 9.43 -19.78 1.68
CA LEU A 475 9.01 -20.02 0.29
C LEU A 475 10.18 -19.74 -0.66
N GLN A 476 10.89 -18.63 -0.49
CA GLN A 476 12.07 -18.28 -1.29
C GLN A 476 13.20 -19.31 -1.16
N GLU A 477 13.39 -19.89 0.02
CA GLU A 477 14.45 -20.86 0.30
C GLU A 477 14.11 -22.27 -0.18
N LYS A 478 12.85 -22.72 0.02
CA LYS A 478 12.46 -24.13 -0.10
C LYS A 478 11.63 -24.45 -1.35
N ALA A 479 11.05 -23.45 -2.01
CA ALA A 479 10.18 -23.69 -3.16
C ALA A 479 10.94 -24.36 -4.31
N LYS A 480 10.27 -25.30 -4.95
CA LYS A 480 10.74 -25.94 -6.18
C LYS A 480 9.88 -25.45 -7.34
N ILE A 481 10.53 -24.92 -8.37
CA ILE A 481 9.87 -24.31 -9.52
C ILE A 481 10.30 -25.10 -10.77
N THR A 482 9.32 -25.40 -11.63
CA THR A 482 9.58 -26.07 -12.91
C THR A 482 9.18 -25.16 -14.07
N LEU A 483 10.00 -25.16 -15.13
CA LEU A 483 9.68 -24.57 -16.41
C LEU A 483 8.74 -25.51 -17.19
N LEU A 484 7.74 -24.94 -17.84
CA LEU A 484 6.71 -25.67 -18.57
C LEU A 484 6.97 -25.72 -20.08
N SER A 485 6.62 -26.83 -20.71
CA SER A 485 6.49 -26.88 -22.16
C SER A 485 5.19 -26.17 -22.61
N PRO A 486 5.07 -25.76 -23.88
CA PRO A 486 3.82 -25.21 -24.44
C PRO A 486 2.63 -26.15 -24.31
N ALA A 487 2.86 -27.47 -24.26
CA ALA A 487 1.81 -28.48 -24.04
C ALA A 487 1.33 -28.45 -22.59
N SER A 488 2.26 -28.39 -21.63
CA SER A 488 1.93 -28.32 -20.21
C SER A 488 1.22 -27.02 -19.81
N ILE A 489 1.53 -25.90 -20.48
CA ILE A 489 0.81 -24.63 -20.27
C ILE A 489 -0.67 -24.79 -20.65
N ARG A 490 -0.97 -25.47 -21.78
CA ARG A 490 -2.36 -25.74 -22.19
C ARG A 490 -3.08 -26.71 -21.28
N GLU A 491 -2.38 -27.71 -20.74
CA GLU A 491 -2.91 -28.66 -19.77
C GLU A 491 -3.30 -27.98 -18.44
N GLY A 492 -2.67 -26.86 -18.09
CA GLY A 492 -2.92 -26.11 -16.85
C GLY A 492 -4.27 -25.38 -16.78
N SER A 493 -5.10 -25.40 -17.83
CA SER A 493 -6.43 -24.81 -17.84
C SER A 493 -7.51 -25.88 -18.08
N ALA A 494 -8.78 -25.55 -17.77
CA ALA A 494 -9.89 -26.44 -18.10
C ALA A 494 -9.90 -26.72 -19.60
N HIS A 495 -9.74 -28.01 -19.99
CA HIS A 495 -9.68 -28.46 -21.36
C HIS A 495 -10.59 -29.69 -21.56
N ASP A 496 -11.00 -29.93 -22.79
CA ASP A 496 -11.89 -31.04 -23.19
C ASP A 496 -13.24 -31.09 -22.43
N VAL A 497 -13.68 -29.94 -21.87
CA VAL A 497 -14.96 -29.80 -21.17
C VAL A 497 -15.68 -28.51 -21.58
N ILE A 498 -17.00 -28.51 -21.47
CA ILE A 498 -17.83 -27.30 -21.65
C ILE A 498 -18.05 -26.68 -20.26
N VAL A 499 -17.43 -25.54 -19.99
CA VAL A 499 -17.59 -24.81 -18.72
C VAL A 499 -18.97 -24.17 -18.67
N LYS A 500 -19.80 -24.57 -17.69
CA LYS A 500 -21.20 -24.07 -17.54
C LYS A 500 -21.26 -22.57 -17.21
N ASN A 501 -20.33 -22.07 -16.42
CA ASN A 501 -20.22 -20.66 -16.07
C ASN A 501 -18.78 -20.22 -16.27
N SER A 502 -18.51 -19.61 -17.39
CA SER A 502 -17.28 -18.85 -17.55
C SER A 502 -17.41 -17.51 -16.80
N ILE A 503 -17.43 -17.53 -15.48
CA ILE A 503 -16.92 -16.38 -14.73
C ILE A 503 -15.42 -16.44 -14.97
N LYS A 504 -15.00 -16.05 -16.13
CA LYS A 504 -13.61 -15.68 -16.35
C LYS A 504 -13.39 -14.37 -15.60
N ALA A 505 -13.09 -14.50 -14.32
CA ALA A 505 -12.29 -13.54 -13.62
C ALA A 505 -10.88 -13.60 -14.24
N ASN A 506 -10.73 -13.09 -15.44
CA ASN A 506 -9.43 -12.85 -16.07
C ASN A 506 -8.98 -11.45 -15.75
#